data_cbdc0dce76691bff568bf9bd65ba8360
#
_entry.id   cbdc0dce76691bff568bf9bd65ba8360
#
_cell.length_a   1.000
_cell.length_b   1.000
_cell.length_c   1.000
_cell.angle_alpha   90.00
_cell.angle_beta   90.00
_cell.angle_gamma   90.00
#
_symmetry.space_group_name_H-M   'P 1'
#
loop_
_entity.id
_entity.type
_entity.pdbx_description
1 polymer ?
#
loop_
_entity_poly.entity_id
_entity_poly.type
_entity_poly.pdbx_seq_one_letter_code
_entity_poly.pdbx_strand_id
1 'polypeptide(L)'
;MSTSHVATKDQSVVRSLLRLWPYVRPVRVRLFSAAVVAIVASCMSLVIPLVLKWMVDGPVSDRDTGGIWLGAFVLLILGIAEAILFGFRRWLVARPLAGVEARMRAALFAHLQRLPMAFHDRWASGQLLSRGTTDLMLVRMFLAFPLTFLLVNGTTILVGFIILLWQEWTLGLVLLAPIVPLFILCSYFESRYSVAARQAQDQVGDLTTVVEESVLGIRIVKGFGRNRSQARAFHELARKLRGTELVKARLLAGIWAAVTVLPEIAVGGALVLGTVQVADGALSAGTLVAFLSTALALRWPVESIGFLLAMSQEAATATNRYFEVMDVEPESATPGGPTEQDDTSAAATAKPSLDKAATKGEMRFEGVEFRYPDAAPDSVPVLARIDLAVRPGETMALVGGTGSGKTTLTALVPRLHEVTAGRITLDGEDIARLPRERLRSLVSVAFEEPTLFSATVAENVLMGSDAAAPGDLERALDVAQASFVHALPQGGDTEVGEQGLSLSGGQRQRLALARAVVGRPRFLVLDDPLSALDVHTEALVEAALRQVLKETTALVVAHRPSTVLLADRVALLSQGRIAAVGTHQELLRTNAEYAWLMSGAETTTDPERASGAGSTVPAPAVESPLEGNVR
;
A
#
# COMPACT_ATOMS: atom_id res chain seq x y z
N MET A 1 -2.27 -19.17 0.81
CA MET A 1 -3.02 -19.03 -0.45
C MET A 1 -2.16 -18.23 -1.42
N SER A 2 -1.78 -18.88 -2.52
CA SER A 2 -0.86 -18.31 -3.53
C SER A 2 -1.59 -17.24 -4.31
N THR A 3 -1.28 -15.97 -4.04
CA THR A 3 -1.67 -14.87 -4.92
C THR A 3 -0.88 -15.04 -6.22
N SER A 4 -1.59 -15.39 -7.29
CA SER A 4 -1.06 -15.32 -8.65
C SER A 4 -0.65 -13.87 -8.92
N HIS A 5 0.62 -13.55 -8.69
CA HIS A 5 1.23 -12.39 -9.32
C HIS A 5 1.05 -12.55 -10.83
N VAL A 6 0.12 -11.79 -11.39
CA VAL A 6 0.13 -11.53 -12.82
C VAL A 6 1.51 -10.95 -13.10
N ALA A 7 2.37 -11.79 -13.71
CA ALA A 7 3.70 -11.38 -14.15
C ALA A 7 3.49 -10.17 -15.06
N THR A 8 3.75 -8.98 -14.53
CA THR A 8 3.82 -7.76 -15.32
C THR A 8 4.90 -8.02 -16.37
N LYS A 9 4.48 -8.14 -17.65
CA LYS A 9 5.38 -8.15 -18.81
C LYS A 9 6.52 -7.18 -18.53
N ASP A 10 7.76 -7.62 -18.76
CA ASP A 10 9.00 -6.83 -18.66
C ASP A 10 8.81 -5.46 -19.33
N GLN A 11 8.29 -4.50 -18.56
CA GLN A 11 8.20 -3.13 -19.02
C GLN A 11 9.61 -2.55 -18.89
N SER A 12 10.16 -2.03 -19.99
CA SER A 12 11.47 -1.41 -19.95
C SER A 12 11.49 -0.31 -18.88
N VAL A 13 12.57 -0.26 -18.07
CA VAL A 13 12.78 0.75 -17.00
C VAL A 13 12.46 2.16 -17.49
N VAL A 14 12.89 2.49 -18.71
CA VAL A 14 12.65 3.79 -19.33
C VAL A 14 11.16 4.06 -19.52
N ARG A 15 10.39 3.08 -20.00
CA ARG A 15 8.94 3.23 -20.22
C ARG A 15 8.19 3.46 -18.91
N SER A 16 8.57 2.74 -17.86
CA SER A 16 7.99 2.91 -16.52
C SER A 16 8.27 4.32 -15.98
N LEU A 17 9.51 4.78 -16.07
CA LEU A 17 9.89 6.11 -15.59
C LEU A 17 9.28 7.26 -16.41
N LEU A 18 9.04 7.07 -17.72
CA LEU A 18 8.36 8.05 -18.56
C LEU A 18 6.90 8.31 -18.13
N ARG A 19 6.26 7.38 -17.44
CA ARG A 19 4.92 7.58 -16.86
C ARG A 19 4.89 8.71 -15.81
N LEU A 20 6.03 9.05 -15.21
CA LEU A 20 6.14 10.17 -14.28
C LEU A 20 6.03 11.53 -14.96
N TRP A 21 6.10 11.59 -16.30
CA TRP A 21 6.14 12.85 -17.06
C TRP A 21 5.03 13.85 -16.70
N PRO A 22 3.75 13.48 -16.52
CA PRO A 22 2.69 14.42 -16.12
C PRO A 22 3.01 15.18 -14.82
N TYR A 23 3.59 14.49 -13.84
CA TYR A 23 3.96 15.06 -12.55
C TYR A 23 5.25 15.89 -12.60
N VAL A 24 6.18 15.52 -13.52
CA VAL A 24 7.48 16.18 -13.69
C VAL A 24 7.38 17.39 -14.63
N ARG A 25 6.45 17.39 -15.57
CA ARG A 25 6.25 18.46 -16.56
C ARG A 25 6.25 19.88 -15.95
N PRO A 26 5.60 20.17 -14.81
CA PRO A 26 5.60 21.52 -14.23
C PRO A 26 6.97 21.99 -13.73
N VAL A 27 7.88 21.04 -13.42
CA VAL A 27 9.23 21.35 -12.88
C VAL A 27 10.35 21.09 -13.89
N ARG A 28 10.02 20.74 -15.14
CA ARG A 28 10.98 20.34 -16.19
C ARG A 28 12.09 21.35 -16.43
N VAL A 29 11.77 22.65 -16.43
CA VAL A 29 12.75 23.72 -16.67
C VAL A 29 13.81 23.72 -15.58
N ARG A 30 13.41 23.60 -14.31
CA ARG A 30 14.33 23.56 -13.18
C ARG A 30 15.22 22.31 -13.18
N LEU A 31 14.66 21.15 -13.55
CA LEU A 31 15.43 19.91 -13.69
C LEU A 31 16.44 20.01 -14.85
N PHE A 32 16.02 20.56 -15.98
CA PHE A 32 16.91 20.78 -17.11
C PHE A 32 18.04 21.78 -16.76
N SER A 33 17.69 22.91 -16.13
CA SER A 33 18.71 23.89 -15.68
C SER A 33 19.68 23.25 -14.68
N ALA A 34 19.18 22.41 -13.75
CA ALA A 34 20.03 21.70 -12.81
C ALA A 34 20.98 20.70 -13.50
N ALA A 35 20.52 20.01 -14.55
CA ALA A 35 21.35 19.11 -15.34
C ALA A 35 22.45 19.90 -16.08
N VAL A 36 22.11 21.02 -16.72
CA VAL A 36 23.09 21.89 -17.41
C VAL A 36 24.13 22.41 -16.43
N VAL A 37 23.70 22.95 -15.26
CA VAL A 37 24.61 23.43 -14.23
C VAL A 37 25.55 22.31 -13.74
N ALA A 38 25.03 21.09 -13.56
CA ALA A 38 25.84 19.96 -13.14
C ALA A 38 26.85 19.52 -14.24
N ILE A 39 26.45 19.51 -15.50
CA ILE A 39 27.36 19.21 -16.61
C ILE A 39 28.49 20.25 -16.67
N VAL A 40 28.15 21.54 -16.55
CA VAL A 40 29.14 22.61 -16.53
C VAL A 40 30.12 22.41 -15.36
N ALA A 41 29.61 22.14 -14.14
CA ALA A 41 30.45 21.90 -12.98
C ALA A 41 31.40 20.70 -13.21
N SER A 42 30.86 19.57 -13.74
CA SER A 42 31.68 18.37 -14.02
C SER A 42 32.69 18.59 -15.16
N CYS A 43 32.36 19.41 -16.18
CA CYS A 43 33.34 19.79 -17.21
C CYS A 43 34.44 20.71 -16.65
N MET A 44 34.11 21.57 -15.68
CA MET A 44 35.11 22.38 -14.98
C MET A 44 36.12 21.56 -14.22
N SER A 45 35.69 20.45 -13.59
CA SER A 45 36.63 19.55 -12.90
C SER A 45 37.64 18.89 -13.87
N LEU A 46 37.28 18.71 -15.15
CA LEU A 46 38.18 18.20 -16.18
C LEU A 46 39.16 19.27 -16.70
N VAL A 47 38.94 20.54 -16.41
CA VAL A 47 39.89 21.62 -16.72
C VAL A 47 41.06 21.65 -15.73
N ILE A 48 40.83 21.21 -14.47
CA ILE A 48 41.87 21.20 -13.42
C ILE A 48 43.14 20.43 -13.87
N PRO A 49 43.06 19.22 -14.45
CA PRO A 49 44.23 18.53 -15.01
C PRO A 49 44.97 19.30 -16.10
N LEU A 50 44.25 20.04 -16.94
CA LEU A 50 44.87 20.83 -18.01
C LEU A 50 45.64 22.04 -17.47
N VAL A 51 45.13 22.68 -16.41
CA VAL A 51 45.85 23.72 -15.68
C VAL A 51 47.11 23.15 -15.02
N LEU A 52 47.02 21.95 -14.44
CA LEU A 52 48.21 21.28 -13.89
C LEU A 52 49.26 21.00 -14.96
N LYS A 53 48.85 20.55 -16.16
CA LYS A 53 49.76 20.40 -17.31
C LYS A 53 50.51 21.70 -17.60
N TRP A 54 49.76 22.81 -17.79
CA TRP A 54 50.36 24.13 -18.06
C TRP A 54 51.32 24.54 -16.95
N MET A 55 50.98 24.30 -15.68
CA MET A 55 51.85 24.65 -14.55
C MET A 55 53.15 23.85 -14.55
N VAL A 56 53.10 22.55 -14.83
CA VAL A 56 54.27 21.67 -14.80
C VAL A 56 55.20 21.94 -16.00
N ASP A 57 54.62 22.04 -17.19
CA ASP A 57 55.40 22.22 -18.44
C ASP A 57 55.99 23.64 -18.60
N GLY A 58 55.39 24.69 -17.96
CA GLY A 58 55.85 26.07 -18.01
C GLY A 58 56.42 26.54 -16.65
N PRO A 59 55.61 27.17 -15.78
CA PRO A 59 56.10 27.86 -14.57
C PRO A 59 57.01 27.05 -13.66
N VAL A 60 56.73 25.73 -13.50
CA VAL A 60 57.57 24.85 -12.68
C VAL A 60 58.89 24.54 -13.38
N SER A 61 58.87 24.24 -14.67
CA SER A 61 60.07 24.00 -15.50
C SER A 61 60.96 25.23 -15.54
N ASP A 62 60.38 26.42 -15.71
CA ASP A 62 61.08 27.68 -15.81
C ASP A 62 61.43 28.32 -14.45
N ARG A 63 61.04 27.65 -13.34
CA ARG A 63 61.19 28.15 -11.96
C ARG A 63 60.54 29.52 -11.73
N ASP A 64 59.47 29.83 -12.49
CA ASP A 64 58.70 31.06 -12.33
C ASP A 64 57.72 30.95 -11.16
N THR A 65 58.10 31.52 -10.01
CA THR A 65 57.26 31.53 -8.81
C THR A 65 55.98 32.34 -9.00
N GLY A 66 55.97 33.37 -9.86
CA GLY A 66 54.76 34.15 -10.15
C GLY A 66 53.73 33.32 -10.92
N GLY A 67 54.16 32.59 -11.94
CA GLY A 67 53.33 31.66 -12.68
C GLY A 67 52.76 30.51 -11.82
N ILE A 68 53.55 30.01 -10.88
CA ILE A 68 53.05 28.99 -9.92
C ILE A 68 51.92 29.55 -9.04
N TRP A 69 52.07 30.75 -8.48
CA TRP A 69 51.01 31.39 -7.70
C TRP A 69 49.77 31.70 -8.54
N LEU A 70 49.94 32.11 -9.79
CA LEU A 70 48.81 32.31 -10.72
C LEU A 70 48.05 31.00 -10.97
N GLY A 71 48.76 29.90 -11.23
CA GLY A 71 48.15 28.56 -11.41
C GLY A 71 47.40 28.10 -10.19
N ALA A 72 48.00 28.23 -8.98
CA ALA A 72 47.34 27.90 -7.71
C ALA A 72 46.06 28.73 -7.51
N PHE A 73 46.08 30.02 -7.85
CA PHE A 73 44.90 30.88 -7.75
C PHE A 73 43.80 30.48 -8.74
N VAL A 74 44.16 30.12 -9.98
CA VAL A 74 43.21 29.62 -10.97
C VAL A 74 42.56 28.32 -10.49
N LEU A 75 43.35 27.37 -9.94
CA LEU A 75 42.82 26.11 -9.39
C LEU A 75 41.86 26.36 -8.21
N LEU A 76 42.19 27.32 -7.34
CA LEU A 76 41.33 27.70 -6.22
C LEU A 76 40.00 28.28 -6.71
N ILE A 77 40.02 29.16 -7.72
CA ILE A 77 38.79 29.73 -8.31
C ILE A 77 37.96 28.64 -8.96
N LEU A 78 38.56 27.73 -9.72
CA LEU A 78 37.84 26.59 -10.35
C LEU A 78 37.17 25.72 -9.30
N GLY A 79 37.88 25.36 -8.20
CA GLY A 79 37.31 24.55 -7.12
C GLY A 79 36.15 25.25 -6.39
N ILE A 80 36.28 26.54 -6.11
CA ILE A 80 35.22 27.35 -5.50
C ILE A 80 34.01 27.44 -6.45
N ALA A 81 34.23 27.71 -7.73
CA ALA A 81 33.17 27.80 -8.71
C ALA A 81 32.42 26.47 -8.90
N GLU A 82 33.15 25.33 -8.91
CA GLU A 82 32.59 23.99 -8.95
C GLU A 82 31.68 23.73 -7.73
N ALA A 83 32.17 24.04 -6.52
CA ALA A 83 31.42 23.88 -5.27
C ALA A 83 30.13 24.72 -5.29
N ILE A 84 30.19 25.97 -5.74
CA ILE A 84 29.03 26.86 -5.86
C ILE A 84 28.01 26.29 -6.87
N LEU A 85 28.46 25.80 -8.02
CA LEU A 85 27.58 25.22 -9.04
C LEU A 85 26.88 23.95 -8.53
N PHE A 86 27.59 23.08 -7.84
CA PHE A 86 26.96 21.89 -7.24
C PHE A 86 25.96 22.25 -6.13
N GLY A 87 26.28 23.25 -5.31
CA GLY A 87 25.36 23.80 -4.30
C GLY A 87 24.11 24.40 -4.95
N PHE A 88 24.29 25.20 -6.00
CA PHE A 88 23.19 25.81 -6.75
C PHE A 88 22.30 24.77 -7.45
N ARG A 89 22.89 23.75 -8.07
CA ARG A 89 22.14 22.59 -8.59
C ARG A 89 21.23 21.98 -7.53
N ARG A 90 21.76 21.72 -6.33
CA ARG A 90 20.97 21.14 -5.24
C ARG A 90 19.80 22.02 -4.84
N TRP A 91 20.03 23.33 -4.78
CA TRP A 91 18.98 24.30 -4.48
C TRP A 91 17.87 24.32 -5.56
N LEU A 92 18.25 24.24 -6.85
CA LEU A 92 17.29 24.19 -7.97
C LEU A 92 16.33 23.00 -7.88
N VAL A 93 16.77 21.85 -7.36
CA VAL A 93 16.06 20.58 -7.42
C VAL A 93 15.27 20.29 -6.14
N ALA A 94 15.79 20.67 -4.97
CA ALA A 94 15.27 20.20 -3.67
C ALA A 94 13.79 20.56 -3.44
N ARG A 95 13.43 21.85 -3.52
CA ARG A 95 12.04 22.30 -3.29
C ARG A 95 11.05 21.83 -4.35
N PRO A 96 11.35 21.91 -5.66
CA PRO A 96 10.41 21.43 -6.69
C PRO A 96 10.07 19.95 -6.58
N LEU A 97 11.04 19.10 -6.25
CA LEU A 97 10.81 17.65 -6.14
C LEU A 97 10.00 17.27 -4.90
N ALA A 98 10.18 17.97 -3.77
CA ALA A 98 9.29 17.81 -2.63
C ALA A 98 7.83 18.14 -3.00
N GLY A 99 7.62 19.17 -3.84
CA GLY A 99 6.31 19.50 -4.39
C GLY A 99 5.74 18.44 -5.35
N VAL A 100 6.58 17.76 -6.13
CA VAL A 100 6.16 16.62 -6.97
C VAL A 100 5.69 15.46 -6.10
N GLU A 101 6.49 15.07 -5.10
CA GLU A 101 6.13 14.01 -4.15
C GLU A 101 4.81 14.31 -3.43
N ALA A 102 4.64 15.54 -2.93
CA ALA A 102 3.42 15.97 -2.25
C ALA A 102 2.18 15.86 -3.17
N ARG A 103 2.30 16.30 -4.44
CA ARG A 103 1.19 16.15 -5.41
C ARG A 103 0.87 14.70 -5.73
N MET A 104 1.89 13.85 -5.92
CA MET A 104 1.67 12.42 -6.16
C MET A 104 0.98 11.76 -4.97
N ARG A 105 1.41 12.10 -3.75
CA ARG A 105 0.78 11.59 -2.52
C ARG A 105 -0.67 12.03 -2.38
N ALA A 106 -0.96 13.31 -2.63
CA ALA A 106 -2.32 13.83 -2.60
C ALA A 106 -3.22 13.18 -3.68
N ALA A 107 -2.69 13.00 -4.90
CA ALA A 107 -3.40 12.33 -5.98
C ALA A 107 -3.70 10.85 -5.63
N LEU A 108 -2.72 10.12 -5.08
CA LEU A 108 -2.91 8.75 -4.63
C LEU A 108 -3.98 8.65 -3.54
N PHE A 109 -3.91 9.52 -2.52
CA PHE A 109 -4.88 9.51 -1.43
C PHE A 109 -6.29 9.81 -1.93
N ALA A 110 -6.45 10.84 -2.77
CA ALA A 110 -7.73 11.18 -3.36
C ALA A 110 -8.28 10.04 -4.25
N HIS A 111 -7.41 9.35 -4.98
CA HIS A 111 -7.78 8.22 -5.81
C HIS A 111 -8.22 7.01 -4.97
N LEU A 112 -7.47 6.66 -3.92
CA LEU A 112 -7.83 5.57 -2.99
C LEU A 112 -9.22 5.75 -2.38
N GLN A 113 -9.62 6.98 -2.06
CA GLN A 113 -10.96 7.27 -1.54
C GLN A 113 -12.10 7.02 -2.55
N ARG A 114 -11.77 6.94 -3.84
CA ARG A 114 -12.72 6.73 -4.93
C ARG A 114 -12.73 5.31 -5.48
N LEU A 115 -11.81 4.46 -5.02
CA LEU A 115 -11.74 3.07 -5.49
C LEU A 115 -12.88 2.23 -4.89
N PRO A 116 -13.39 1.24 -5.65
CA PRO A 116 -14.46 0.36 -5.18
C PRO A 116 -14.00 -0.49 -3.99
N MET A 117 -14.95 -0.86 -3.12
CA MET A 117 -14.68 -1.68 -1.94
C MET A 117 -13.99 -3.00 -2.29
N ALA A 118 -14.36 -3.62 -3.41
CA ALA A 118 -13.72 -4.83 -3.92
C ALA A 118 -12.19 -4.69 -4.19
N PHE A 119 -11.70 -3.48 -4.41
CA PHE A 119 -10.27 -3.22 -4.45
C PHE A 119 -9.66 -3.30 -3.04
N HIS A 120 -10.28 -2.62 -2.06
CA HIS A 120 -9.79 -2.58 -0.68
C HIS A 120 -9.83 -3.95 0.00
N ASP A 121 -10.80 -4.80 -0.32
CA ASP A 121 -10.91 -6.17 0.20
C ASP A 121 -9.74 -7.06 -0.25
N ARG A 122 -9.15 -6.78 -1.42
CA ARG A 122 -8.02 -7.55 -1.97
C ARG A 122 -6.66 -7.02 -1.55
N TRP A 123 -6.56 -5.75 -1.20
CA TRP A 123 -5.29 -5.10 -0.92
C TRP A 123 -5.05 -4.95 0.58
N ALA A 124 -3.92 -5.47 1.06
CA ALA A 124 -3.51 -5.22 2.43
C ALA A 124 -3.19 -3.72 2.64
N SER A 125 -3.72 -3.13 3.70
CA SER A 125 -3.55 -1.70 4.04
C SER A 125 -2.08 -1.28 4.10
N GLY A 126 -1.19 -2.14 4.65
CA GLY A 126 0.25 -1.89 4.69
C GLY A 126 0.91 -1.76 3.32
N GLN A 127 0.40 -2.48 2.30
CA GLN A 127 0.90 -2.34 0.92
C GLN A 127 0.51 -0.98 0.33
N LEU A 128 -0.71 -0.53 0.54
CA LEU A 128 -1.19 0.78 0.08
C LEU A 128 -0.45 1.92 0.77
N LEU A 129 -0.18 1.79 2.08
CA LEU A 129 0.61 2.74 2.85
C LEU A 129 2.05 2.85 2.31
N SER A 130 2.69 1.71 1.99
CA SER A 130 4.03 1.68 1.39
C SER A 130 4.10 2.43 0.07
N ARG A 131 3.04 2.38 -0.77
CA ARG A 131 2.97 3.14 -2.03
C ARG A 131 2.92 4.65 -1.80
N GLY A 132 2.23 5.10 -0.76
CA GLY A 132 2.13 6.52 -0.40
C GLY A 132 3.35 7.09 0.32
N THR A 133 4.24 6.22 0.82
CA THR A 133 5.43 6.62 1.60
C THR A 133 6.72 6.21 0.91
N THR A 134 7.12 4.94 1.02
CA THR A 134 8.42 4.43 0.55
C THR A 134 8.58 4.53 -0.96
N ASP A 135 7.56 4.13 -1.73
CA ASP A 135 7.65 4.15 -3.19
C ASP A 135 7.77 5.58 -3.73
N LEU A 136 7.01 6.53 -3.19
CA LEU A 136 7.13 7.95 -3.58
C LEU A 136 8.48 8.55 -3.18
N MET A 137 9.05 8.14 -2.05
CA MET A 137 10.40 8.53 -1.65
C MET A 137 11.44 8.04 -2.66
N LEU A 138 11.36 6.77 -3.11
CA LEU A 138 12.27 6.21 -4.13
C LEU A 138 12.16 6.97 -5.46
N VAL A 139 10.94 7.29 -5.90
CA VAL A 139 10.71 8.12 -7.10
C VAL A 139 11.34 9.51 -6.95
N ARG A 140 11.15 10.17 -5.81
CA ARG A 140 11.77 11.48 -5.55
C ARG A 140 13.28 11.39 -5.53
N MET A 141 13.86 10.37 -4.90
CA MET A 141 15.31 10.16 -4.86
C MET A 141 15.88 9.95 -6.26
N PHE A 142 15.21 9.17 -7.11
CA PHE A 142 15.60 9.00 -8.51
C PHE A 142 15.60 10.32 -9.27
N LEU A 143 14.55 11.13 -9.17
CA LEU A 143 14.46 12.43 -9.84
C LEU A 143 15.52 13.42 -9.34
N ALA A 144 15.90 13.33 -8.06
CA ALA A 144 16.88 14.24 -7.43
C ALA A 144 18.33 13.90 -7.76
N PHE A 145 18.65 12.63 -8.00
CA PHE A 145 20.02 12.17 -8.08
C PHE A 145 20.30 11.31 -9.33
N PRO A 146 19.82 10.06 -9.50
CA PRO A 146 20.18 9.22 -10.64
C PRO A 146 19.85 9.83 -11.99
N LEU A 147 18.67 10.42 -12.17
CA LEU A 147 18.25 11.02 -13.43
C LEU A 147 19.26 12.07 -13.93
N THR A 148 19.72 12.96 -13.03
CA THR A 148 20.66 14.01 -13.36
C THR A 148 22.07 13.44 -13.52
N PHE A 149 22.51 12.57 -12.59
CA PHE A 149 23.89 12.09 -12.58
C PHE A 149 24.20 11.06 -13.67
N LEU A 150 23.24 10.29 -14.16
CA LEU A 150 23.43 9.44 -15.33
C LEU A 150 23.78 10.26 -16.55
N LEU A 151 23.09 11.40 -16.76
CA LEU A 151 23.38 12.31 -17.86
C LEU A 151 24.74 13.00 -17.66
N VAL A 152 25.00 13.52 -16.45
CA VAL A 152 26.26 14.22 -16.11
C VAL A 152 27.45 13.27 -16.24
N ASN A 153 27.41 12.09 -15.62
CA ASN A 153 28.50 11.13 -15.66
C ASN A 153 28.75 10.61 -17.07
N GLY A 154 27.68 10.32 -17.85
CA GLY A 154 27.83 9.94 -19.25
C GLY A 154 28.56 11.00 -20.05
N THR A 155 28.21 12.27 -19.87
CA THR A 155 28.88 13.40 -20.53
C THR A 155 30.33 13.57 -20.05
N THR A 156 30.57 13.49 -18.73
CA THR A 156 31.90 13.62 -18.12
C THR A 156 32.86 12.50 -18.58
N ILE A 157 32.35 11.26 -18.62
CA ILE A 157 33.12 10.11 -19.11
C ILE A 157 33.48 10.32 -20.60
N LEU A 158 32.50 10.69 -21.44
CA LEU A 158 32.74 10.91 -22.85
C LEU A 158 33.78 12.00 -23.08
N VAL A 159 33.61 13.19 -22.47
CA VAL A 159 34.54 14.33 -22.59
C VAL A 159 35.91 13.97 -22.02
N GLY A 160 35.96 13.32 -20.86
CA GLY A 160 37.22 12.90 -20.23
C GLY A 160 38.00 11.90 -21.07
N PHE A 161 37.34 10.89 -21.67
CA PHE A 161 38.00 9.97 -22.60
C PHE A 161 38.49 10.66 -23.87
N ILE A 162 37.73 11.61 -24.41
CA ILE A 162 38.20 12.43 -25.56
C ILE A 162 39.49 13.19 -25.18
N ILE A 163 39.51 13.81 -23.99
CA ILE A 163 40.69 14.53 -23.49
C ILE A 163 41.88 13.57 -23.32
N LEU A 164 41.68 12.38 -22.73
CA LEU A 164 42.74 11.39 -22.54
C LEU A 164 43.35 10.92 -23.87
N LEU A 165 42.52 10.58 -24.85
CA LEU A 165 42.96 10.13 -26.17
C LEU A 165 43.65 11.26 -26.96
N TRP A 166 43.22 12.51 -26.75
CA TRP A 166 43.84 13.68 -27.37
C TRP A 166 45.18 14.02 -26.74
N GLN A 167 45.34 13.81 -25.42
CA GLN A 167 46.60 14.04 -24.71
C GLN A 167 47.68 13.02 -25.12
N GLU A 168 47.34 11.74 -25.06
CA GLU A 168 48.24 10.63 -25.47
C GLU A 168 47.38 9.38 -25.70
N TRP A 169 47.22 9.00 -26.97
CA TRP A 169 46.37 7.86 -27.34
C TRP A 169 46.86 6.51 -26.88
N THR A 170 48.18 6.31 -26.75
CA THR A 170 48.80 5.05 -26.31
C THR A 170 48.47 4.75 -24.84
N LEU A 171 48.56 5.78 -23.99
CA LEU A 171 48.17 5.69 -22.59
C LEU A 171 46.63 5.53 -22.43
N GLY A 172 45.86 6.17 -23.33
CA GLY A 172 44.42 6.00 -23.38
C GLY A 172 43.97 4.56 -23.65
N LEU A 173 44.66 3.88 -24.56
CA LEU A 173 44.43 2.44 -24.83
C LEU A 173 44.76 1.54 -23.62
N VAL A 174 45.81 1.87 -22.85
CA VAL A 174 46.13 1.15 -21.61
C VAL A 174 45.00 1.24 -20.59
N LEU A 175 44.36 2.42 -20.45
CA LEU A 175 43.21 2.59 -19.56
C LEU A 175 41.95 1.89 -20.06
N LEU A 176 41.79 1.70 -21.37
CA LEU A 176 40.68 0.95 -21.96
C LEU A 176 40.83 -0.57 -21.85
N ALA A 177 42.08 -1.06 -21.76
CA ALA A 177 42.37 -2.49 -21.73
C ALA A 177 41.60 -3.31 -20.65
N PRO A 178 41.41 -2.81 -19.41
CA PRO A 178 40.70 -3.56 -18.38
C PRO A 178 39.17 -3.61 -18.57
N ILE A 179 38.58 -2.83 -19.48
CA ILE A 179 37.11 -2.78 -19.65
C ILE A 179 36.54 -4.17 -19.97
N VAL A 180 37.18 -4.92 -20.88
CA VAL A 180 36.69 -6.25 -21.27
C VAL A 180 36.79 -7.25 -20.12
N PRO A 181 37.97 -7.45 -19.48
CA PRO A 181 38.07 -8.37 -18.33
C PRO A 181 37.22 -7.92 -17.16
N LEU A 182 37.06 -6.62 -16.92
CA LEU A 182 36.17 -6.10 -15.89
C LEU A 182 34.71 -6.49 -16.15
N PHE A 183 34.23 -6.33 -17.38
CA PHE A 183 32.86 -6.70 -17.75
C PHE A 183 32.60 -8.19 -17.56
N ILE A 184 33.55 -9.05 -18.00
CA ILE A 184 33.44 -10.49 -17.83
C ILE A 184 33.40 -10.89 -16.34
N LEU A 185 34.28 -10.30 -15.54
CA LEU A 185 34.41 -10.63 -14.12
C LEU A 185 33.21 -10.15 -13.33
N CYS A 186 32.75 -8.92 -13.59
CA CYS A 186 31.54 -8.37 -12.96
C CYS A 186 30.31 -9.20 -13.33
N SER A 187 30.12 -9.58 -14.60
CA SER A 187 28.99 -10.42 -15.02
C SER A 187 29.02 -11.80 -14.35
N TYR A 188 30.20 -12.39 -14.17
CA TYR A 188 30.36 -13.66 -13.48
C TYR A 188 29.98 -13.59 -11.99
N PHE A 189 30.48 -12.58 -11.28
CA PHE A 189 30.15 -12.38 -9.86
C PHE A 189 28.70 -11.96 -9.67
N GLU A 190 28.19 -11.04 -10.51
CA GLU A 190 26.82 -10.53 -10.43
C GLU A 190 25.78 -11.63 -10.60
N SER A 191 25.95 -12.54 -11.55
CA SER A 191 25.04 -13.67 -11.75
C SER A 191 24.92 -14.57 -10.52
N ARG A 192 26.03 -14.78 -9.80
CA ARG A 192 26.05 -15.56 -8.55
C ARG A 192 25.54 -14.77 -7.36
N TYR A 193 25.88 -13.49 -7.29
CA TYR A 193 25.41 -12.59 -6.26
C TYR A 193 23.87 -12.44 -6.27
N SER A 194 23.28 -12.30 -7.46
CA SER A 194 21.83 -12.17 -7.60
C SER A 194 21.06 -13.40 -7.11
N VAL A 195 21.62 -14.60 -7.29
CA VAL A 195 21.05 -15.85 -6.75
C VAL A 195 21.14 -15.87 -5.22
N ALA A 196 22.33 -15.57 -4.67
CA ALA A 196 22.52 -15.53 -3.22
C ALA A 196 21.68 -14.43 -2.55
N ALA A 197 21.52 -13.28 -3.22
CA ALA A 197 20.71 -12.18 -2.73
C ALA A 197 19.21 -12.54 -2.65
N ARG A 198 18.66 -13.22 -3.68
CA ARG A 198 17.29 -13.74 -3.64
C ARG A 198 17.10 -14.75 -2.51
N GLN A 199 18.01 -15.72 -2.40
CA GLN A 199 17.96 -16.71 -1.33
C GLN A 199 18.04 -16.06 0.07
N ALA A 200 18.86 -15.03 0.26
CA ALA A 200 18.93 -14.29 1.51
C ALA A 200 17.61 -13.57 1.79
N GLN A 201 16.98 -12.96 0.77
CA GLN A 201 15.69 -12.27 0.90
C GLN A 201 14.57 -13.22 1.32
N ASP A 202 14.51 -14.43 0.72
CA ASP A 202 13.54 -15.46 1.10
C ASP A 202 13.73 -15.89 2.56
N GLN A 203 14.98 -16.09 2.99
CA GLN A 203 15.32 -16.45 4.36
C GLN A 203 15.03 -15.32 5.37
N VAL A 204 15.15 -14.06 4.98
CA VAL A 204 14.70 -12.91 5.79
C VAL A 204 13.19 -12.95 5.94
N GLY A 205 12.44 -13.29 4.89
CA GLY A 205 10.99 -13.50 4.93
C GLY A 205 10.60 -14.57 5.95
N ASP A 206 11.22 -15.76 5.86
CA ASP A 206 10.98 -16.86 6.81
C ASP A 206 11.27 -16.43 8.26
N LEU A 207 12.39 -15.72 8.48
CA LEU A 207 12.76 -15.23 9.82
C LEU A 207 11.75 -14.21 10.36
N THR A 208 11.28 -13.28 9.50
CA THR A 208 10.29 -12.28 9.85
C THR A 208 8.98 -12.93 10.25
N THR A 209 8.52 -13.95 9.52
CA THR A 209 7.31 -14.73 9.85
C THR A 209 7.40 -15.33 11.26
N VAL A 210 8.54 -15.97 11.62
CA VAL A 210 8.73 -16.54 12.98
C VAL A 210 8.68 -15.46 14.05
N VAL A 211 9.25 -14.27 13.79
CA VAL A 211 9.18 -13.14 14.73
C VAL A 211 7.76 -12.64 14.87
N GLU A 212 7.06 -12.40 13.76
CA GLU A 212 5.68 -11.91 13.74
C GLU A 212 4.74 -12.87 14.49
N GLU A 213 4.78 -14.17 14.17
CA GLU A 213 3.98 -15.19 14.86
C GLU A 213 4.30 -15.25 16.36
N SER A 214 5.58 -15.13 16.73
CA SER A 214 6.00 -15.12 18.15
C SER A 214 5.51 -13.89 18.91
N VAL A 215 5.46 -12.73 18.26
CA VAL A 215 4.96 -11.48 18.86
C VAL A 215 3.43 -11.50 18.95
N LEU A 216 2.74 -11.84 17.88
CA LEU A 216 1.27 -11.97 17.87
C LEU A 216 0.80 -13.04 18.86
N GLY A 217 1.47 -14.18 18.89
CA GLY A 217 1.19 -15.30 19.80
C GLY A 217 1.88 -15.21 21.16
N ILE A 218 2.41 -14.06 21.60
CA ILE A 218 3.27 -13.96 22.78
C ILE A 218 2.58 -14.46 24.06
N ARG A 219 1.27 -14.26 24.20
CA ARG A 219 0.50 -14.77 25.33
C ARG A 219 0.48 -16.31 25.36
N ILE A 220 0.37 -16.95 24.20
CA ILE A 220 0.40 -18.41 24.03
C ILE A 220 1.81 -18.91 24.33
N VAL A 221 2.84 -18.32 23.72
CA VAL A 221 4.25 -18.70 23.93
C VAL A 221 4.62 -18.63 25.42
N LYS A 222 4.21 -17.56 26.13
CA LYS A 222 4.43 -17.42 27.58
C LYS A 222 3.57 -18.37 28.40
N GLY A 223 2.28 -18.51 28.08
CA GLY A 223 1.34 -19.35 28.84
C GLY A 223 1.73 -20.83 28.80
N PHE A 224 2.27 -21.31 27.69
CA PHE A 224 2.73 -22.69 27.53
C PHE A 224 4.24 -22.90 27.77
N GLY A 225 4.99 -21.86 28.16
CA GLY A 225 6.43 -21.95 28.43
C GLY A 225 7.28 -22.30 27.20
N ARG A 226 6.81 -22.01 25.98
CA ARG A 226 7.44 -22.40 24.71
C ARG A 226 8.54 -21.44 24.21
N ASN A 227 8.96 -20.48 25.01
CA ASN A 227 10.01 -19.49 24.67
C ASN A 227 11.30 -20.12 24.17
N ARG A 228 11.75 -21.24 24.78
CA ARG A 228 12.98 -21.95 24.36
C ARG A 228 12.86 -22.61 22.98
N SER A 229 11.68 -23.13 22.61
CA SER A 229 11.46 -23.73 21.29
C SER A 229 11.44 -22.66 20.20
N GLN A 230 10.77 -21.53 20.44
CA GLN A 230 10.77 -20.40 19.52
C GLN A 230 12.18 -19.80 19.33
N ALA A 231 12.93 -19.64 20.43
CA ALA A 231 14.32 -19.16 20.35
C ALA A 231 15.20 -20.11 19.51
N ARG A 232 15.03 -21.44 19.63
CA ARG A 232 15.77 -22.42 18.82
C ARG A 232 15.41 -22.31 17.34
N ALA A 233 14.15 -22.24 16.99
CA ALA A 233 13.70 -22.06 15.59
C ALA A 233 14.27 -20.79 14.99
N PHE A 234 14.19 -19.67 15.73
CA PHE A 234 14.81 -18.40 15.31
C PHE A 234 16.32 -18.52 15.08
N HIS A 235 17.04 -19.13 16.02
CA HIS A 235 18.50 -19.30 15.90
C HIS A 235 18.91 -20.19 14.73
N GLU A 236 18.13 -21.21 14.40
CA GLU A 236 18.38 -22.07 13.25
C GLU A 236 18.24 -21.29 11.93
N LEU A 237 17.14 -20.58 11.75
CA LEU A 237 16.93 -19.71 10.58
C LEU A 237 17.97 -18.60 10.49
N ALA A 238 18.29 -17.96 11.61
CA ALA A 238 19.33 -16.92 11.68
C ALA A 238 20.72 -17.44 11.29
N ARG A 239 21.08 -18.69 11.67
CA ARG A 239 22.34 -19.32 11.22
C ARG A 239 22.35 -19.59 9.72
N LYS A 240 21.23 -20.07 9.16
CA LYS A 240 21.08 -20.29 7.73
C LYS A 240 21.23 -18.99 6.95
N LEU A 241 20.51 -17.96 7.36
CA LEU A 241 20.60 -16.61 6.80
C LEU A 241 22.03 -16.06 6.88
N ARG A 242 22.68 -16.16 8.05
CA ARG A 242 24.07 -15.74 8.20
C ARG A 242 25.01 -16.44 7.19
N GLY A 243 24.81 -17.75 6.96
CA GLY A 243 25.58 -18.49 5.97
C GLY A 243 25.45 -17.89 4.56
N THR A 244 24.22 -17.61 4.14
CA THR A 244 23.91 -17.01 2.84
C THR A 244 24.44 -15.57 2.75
N GLU A 245 24.30 -14.76 3.80
CA GLU A 245 24.84 -13.39 3.86
C GLU A 245 26.38 -13.36 3.75
N LEU A 246 27.07 -14.33 4.36
CA LEU A 246 28.52 -14.45 4.21
C LEU A 246 28.94 -14.82 2.77
N VAL A 247 28.17 -15.67 2.09
CA VAL A 247 28.40 -15.97 0.66
C VAL A 247 28.19 -14.72 -0.17
N LYS A 248 27.08 -14.00 0.06
CA LYS A 248 26.76 -12.74 -0.61
C LYS A 248 27.85 -11.69 -0.39
N ALA A 249 28.35 -11.54 0.85
CA ALA A 249 29.43 -10.62 1.17
C ALA A 249 30.73 -10.96 0.45
N ARG A 250 31.10 -12.26 0.33
CA ARG A 250 32.29 -12.69 -0.42
C ARG A 250 32.17 -12.39 -1.92
N LEU A 251 30.99 -12.63 -2.50
CA LEU A 251 30.74 -12.33 -3.92
C LEU A 251 30.80 -10.82 -4.17
N LEU A 252 30.22 -10.03 -3.28
CA LEU A 252 30.28 -8.57 -3.34
C LEU A 252 31.73 -8.06 -3.21
N ALA A 253 32.51 -8.64 -2.29
CA ALA A 253 33.93 -8.34 -2.17
C ALA A 253 34.71 -8.67 -3.46
N GLY A 254 34.34 -9.75 -4.17
CA GLY A 254 34.90 -10.08 -5.48
C GLY A 254 34.59 -9.04 -6.55
N ILE A 255 33.34 -8.53 -6.60
CA ILE A 255 32.94 -7.43 -7.49
C ILE A 255 33.76 -6.18 -7.17
N TRP A 256 33.81 -5.77 -5.90
CA TRP A 256 34.57 -4.61 -5.47
C TRP A 256 36.05 -4.73 -5.76
N ALA A 257 36.64 -5.91 -5.54
CA ALA A 257 38.05 -6.16 -5.87
C ALA A 257 38.30 -6.00 -7.37
N ALA A 258 37.42 -6.53 -8.23
CA ALA A 258 37.54 -6.39 -9.68
C ALA A 258 37.45 -4.94 -10.11
N VAL A 259 36.41 -4.22 -9.63
CA VAL A 259 36.13 -2.82 -9.98
C VAL A 259 37.24 -1.88 -9.51
N THR A 260 37.91 -2.19 -8.39
CA THR A 260 38.98 -1.34 -7.86
C THR A 260 40.35 -1.72 -8.42
N VAL A 261 40.72 -3.02 -8.40
CA VAL A 261 42.09 -3.43 -8.72
C VAL A 261 42.41 -3.32 -10.20
N LEU A 262 41.47 -3.69 -11.09
CA LEU A 262 41.74 -3.65 -12.54
C LEU A 262 42.03 -2.27 -13.09
N PRO A 263 41.23 -1.22 -12.77
CA PRO A 263 41.55 0.14 -13.15
C PRO A 263 42.85 0.67 -12.52
N GLU A 264 43.14 0.33 -11.26
CA GLU A 264 44.42 0.73 -10.60
C GLU A 264 45.65 0.12 -11.28
N ILE A 265 45.55 -1.12 -11.72
CA ILE A 265 46.62 -1.76 -12.53
C ILE A 265 46.82 -1.01 -13.85
N ALA A 266 45.72 -0.58 -14.50
CA ALA A 266 45.79 0.20 -15.74
C ALA A 266 46.43 1.58 -15.52
N VAL A 267 46.01 2.29 -14.43
CA VAL A 267 46.63 3.56 -14.05
C VAL A 267 48.11 3.39 -13.73
N GLY A 268 48.49 2.34 -12.99
CA GLY A 268 49.87 2.00 -12.71
C GLY A 268 50.67 1.70 -14.00
N GLY A 269 50.07 0.93 -14.92
CA GLY A 269 50.67 0.65 -16.23
C GLY A 269 50.85 1.90 -17.09
N ALA A 270 49.83 2.78 -17.09
CA ALA A 270 49.92 4.10 -17.78
C ALA A 270 51.01 4.98 -17.15
N LEU A 271 51.18 4.97 -15.82
CA LEU A 271 52.23 5.69 -15.13
C LEU A 271 53.62 5.18 -15.57
N VAL A 272 53.84 3.86 -15.56
CA VAL A 272 55.13 3.28 -15.96
C VAL A 272 55.44 3.60 -17.42
N LEU A 273 54.51 3.32 -18.35
CA LEU A 273 54.67 3.60 -19.77
C LEU A 273 54.88 5.09 -20.05
N GLY A 274 54.07 5.93 -19.41
CA GLY A 274 54.19 7.39 -19.52
C GLY A 274 55.52 7.93 -18.99
N THR A 275 56.05 7.36 -17.90
CA THR A 275 57.37 7.73 -17.36
C THR A 275 58.48 7.37 -18.31
N VAL A 276 58.41 6.21 -18.99
CA VAL A 276 59.38 5.83 -20.04
C VAL A 276 59.29 6.82 -21.22
N GLN A 277 58.08 7.15 -21.69
CA GLN A 277 57.90 8.10 -22.78
C GLN A 277 58.41 9.51 -22.42
N VAL A 278 58.30 9.91 -21.16
CA VAL A 278 58.87 11.18 -20.68
C VAL A 278 60.40 11.11 -20.67
N ALA A 279 60.98 10.01 -20.22
CA ALA A 279 62.44 9.81 -20.22
C ALA A 279 63.04 9.78 -21.65
N ASP A 280 62.29 9.24 -22.61
CA ASP A 280 62.66 9.22 -24.04
C ASP A 280 62.39 10.56 -24.76
N GLY A 281 61.80 11.55 -24.06
CA GLY A 281 61.45 12.86 -24.61
C GLY A 281 60.23 12.86 -25.55
N ALA A 282 59.50 11.73 -25.65
CA ALA A 282 58.30 11.59 -26.48
C ALA A 282 57.04 12.23 -25.84
N LEU A 283 57.03 12.39 -24.50
CA LEU A 283 55.93 13.00 -23.73
C LEU A 283 56.47 14.05 -22.77
N SER A 284 55.70 15.15 -22.51
CA SER A 284 56.04 16.09 -21.44
C SER A 284 55.62 15.58 -20.06
N ALA A 285 56.36 15.96 -19.01
CA ALA A 285 56.03 15.62 -17.63
C ALA A 285 54.61 16.16 -17.23
N GLY A 286 54.27 17.36 -17.68
CA GLY A 286 52.96 17.97 -17.45
C GLY A 286 51.84 17.21 -18.17
N THR A 287 52.09 16.64 -19.35
CA THR A 287 51.08 15.79 -20.03
C THR A 287 50.83 14.51 -19.23
N LEU A 288 51.85 13.87 -18.68
CA LEU A 288 51.69 12.69 -17.85
C LEU A 288 50.90 13.01 -16.57
N VAL A 289 51.21 14.11 -15.89
CA VAL A 289 50.47 14.59 -14.70
C VAL A 289 49.01 14.85 -15.04
N ALA A 290 48.73 15.54 -16.16
CA ALA A 290 47.35 15.81 -16.57
C ALA A 290 46.59 14.55 -16.94
N PHE A 291 47.25 13.61 -17.64
CA PHE A 291 46.66 12.33 -18.00
C PHE A 291 46.24 11.52 -16.76
N LEU A 292 47.14 11.36 -15.81
CA LEU A 292 46.85 10.63 -14.58
C LEU A 292 45.78 11.33 -13.74
N SER A 293 45.84 12.65 -13.63
CA SER A 293 44.82 13.44 -12.89
C SER A 293 43.45 13.33 -13.56
N THR A 294 43.36 13.33 -14.89
CA THR A 294 42.11 13.13 -15.63
C THR A 294 41.58 11.70 -15.43
N ALA A 295 42.45 10.70 -15.50
CA ALA A 295 42.08 9.30 -15.24
C ALA A 295 41.50 9.13 -13.82
N LEU A 296 42.11 9.74 -12.81
CA LEU A 296 41.62 9.71 -11.43
C LEU A 296 40.28 10.46 -11.26
N ALA A 297 40.12 11.60 -11.97
CA ALA A 297 38.85 12.36 -11.94
C ALA A 297 37.67 11.55 -12.54
N LEU A 298 37.94 10.68 -13.54
CA LEU A 298 36.91 9.82 -14.14
C LEU A 298 36.52 8.62 -13.28
N ARG A 299 37.28 8.28 -12.24
CA ARG A 299 37.04 7.11 -11.42
C ARG A 299 35.62 7.11 -10.84
N TRP A 300 35.26 8.14 -10.10
CA TRP A 300 33.93 8.21 -9.46
C TRP A 300 32.77 8.21 -10.47
N PRO A 301 32.77 9.01 -11.55
CA PRO A 301 31.77 8.91 -12.61
C PRO A 301 31.54 7.49 -13.14
N VAL A 302 32.62 6.73 -13.39
CA VAL A 302 32.54 5.36 -13.91
C VAL A 302 32.00 4.39 -12.85
N GLU A 303 32.54 4.41 -11.63
CA GLU A 303 32.14 3.52 -10.53
C GLU A 303 30.67 3.72 -10.14
N SER A 304 30.16 4.95 -10.19
CA SER A 304 28.80 5.27 -9.78
C SER A 304 27.71 4.84 -10.76
N ILE A 305 28.02 4.54 -12.03
CA ILE A 305 26.99 4.17 -13.03
C ILE A 305 26.16 2.98 -12.58
N GLY A 306 26.81 1.93 -12.06
CA GLY A 306 26.12 0.73 -11.60
C GLY A 306 25.10 1.04 -10.48
N PHE A 307 25.52 1.83 -9.50
CA PHE A 307 24.65 2.28 -8.41
C PHE A 307 23.48 3.14 -8.91
N LEU A 308 23.75 4.08 -9.83
CA LEU A 308 22.71 4.95 -10.41
C LEU A 308 21.69 4.15 -11.24
N LEU A 309 22.14 3.12 -11.97
CA LEU A 309 21.24 2.22 -12.70
C LEU A 309 20.39 1.38 -11.75
N ALA A 310 20.97 0.86 -10.66
CA ALA A 310 20.24 0.11 -9.65
C ALA A 310 19.13 0.97 -9.01
N MET A 311 19.46 2.20 -8.59
CA MET A 311 18.45 3.15 -8.07
C MET A 311 17.37 3.48 -9.11
N SER A 312 17.74 3.55 -10.40
CA SER A 312 16.76 3.79 -11.47
C SER A 312 15.80 2.61 -11.64
N GLN A 313 16.28 1.40 -11.45
CA GLN A 313 15.48 0.17 -11.51
C GLN A 313 14.53 0.05 -10.31
N GLU A 314 15.01 0.40 -9.11
CA GLU A 314 14.17 0.49 -7.91
C GLU A 314 13.05 1.53 -8.09
N ALA A 315 13.38 2.71 -8.59
CA ALA A 315 12.41 3.76 -8.88
C ALA A 315 11.40 3.37 -9.97
N ALA A 316 11.83 2.63 -11.01
CA ALA A 316 10.93 2.10 -12.03
C ALA A 316 9.95 1.10 -11.44
N THR A 317 10.41 0.23 -10.55
CA THR A 317 9.56 -0.73 -9.82
C THR A 317 8.56 0.01 -8.91
N ALA A 318 9.02 1.00 -8.15
CA ALA A 318 8.17 1.86 -7.32
C ALA A 318 7.13 2.64 -8.16
N THR A 319 7.54 3.14 -9.33
CA THR A 319 6.65 3.80 -10.29
C THR A 319 5.56 2.85 -10.79
N ASN A 320 5.91 1.62 -11.16
CA ASN A 320 4.93 0.64 -11.62
C ASN A 320 3.93 0.31 -10.52
N ARG A 321 4.38 0.12 -9.27
CA ARG A 321 3.51 -0.11 -8.11
C ARG A 321 2.57 1.06 -7.81
N TYR A 322 3.04 2.29 -7.99
CA TYR A 322 2.20 3.48 -7.86
C TYR A 322 1.09 3.48 -8.92
N PHE A 323 1.44 3.24 -10.18
CA PHE A 323 0.47 3.23 -11.28
C PHE A 323 -0.42 1.98 -11.29
N GLU A 324 -0.01 0.88 -10.68
CA GLU A 324 -0.87 -0.28 -10.46
C GLU A 324 -2.13 0.08 -9.68
N VAL A 325 -2.02 1.04 -8.76
CA VAL A 325 -3.17 1.59 -8.04
C VAL A 325 -3.87 2.68 -8.84
N MET A 326 -3.11 3.62 -9.44
CA MET A 326 -3.66 4.76 -10.15
C MET A 326 -4.39 4.41 -11.46
N ASP A 327 -4.10 3.24 -12.05
CA ASP A 327 -4.75 2.75 -13.27
C ASP A 327 -6.08 2.01 -13.00
N VAL A 328 -6.40 1.73 -11.74
CA VAL A 328 -7.69 1.14 -11.38
C VAL A 328 -8.78 2.18 -11.55
N GLU A 329 -9.85 1.81 -12.23
CA GLU A 329 -10.99 2.71 -12.44
C GLU A 329 -11.68 3.05 -11.11
N PRO A 330 -11.91 4.35 -10.82
CA PRO A 330 -12.68 4.76 -9.66
C PRO A 330 -14.13 4.25 -9.74
N GLU A 331 -14.79 4.18 -8.59
CA GLU A 331 -16.25 3.97 -8.57
C GLU A 331 -16.93 5.02 -9.45
N SER A 332 -17.68 4.58 -10.47
CA SER A 332 -18.49 5.51 -11.27
C SER A 332 -19.61 6.10 -10.42
N ALA A 333 -19.80 7.40 -10.51
CA ALA A 333 -20.87 8.10 -9.80
C ALA A 333 -22.25 7.58 -10.24
N THR A 334 -22.38 7.18 -11.50
CA THR A 334 -23.60 6.57 -12.09
C THR A 334 -23.16 5.59 -13.16
N PRO A 335 -23.77 4.38 -13.29
CA PRO A 335 -23.50 3.48 -14.41
C PRO A 335 -23.83 4.18 -15.76
N GLY A 336 -22.81 4.42 -16.60
CA GLY A 336 -22.96 5.07 -17.92
C GLY A 336 -22.96 6.61 -17.90
N GLY A 337 -22.64 7.26 -16.76
CA GLY A 337 -22.44 8.70 -16.69
C GLY A 337 -21.02 9.12 -17.06
N PRO A 338 -20.80 10.39 -17.51
CA PRO A 338 -19.47 10.91 -17.76
C PRO A 338 -18.60 10.87 -16.51
N THR A 339 -17.34 10.51 -16.67
CA THR A 339 -16.33 10.56 -15.61
C THR A 339 -16.21 11.99 -15.08
N GLU A 340 -16.19 12.18 -13.78
CA GLU A 340 -16.15 13.47 -13.03
C GLU A 340 -15.07 14.50 -13.45
N GLN A 341 -14.30 14.26 -14.51
CA GLN A 341 -13.35 15.24 -15.03
C GLN A 341 -14.00 16.39 -15.82
N ASP A 342 -15.30 16.28 -16.17
CA ASP A 342 -16.02 17.30 -16.95
C ASP A 342 -17.05 18.12 -16.14
N ASP A 343 -17.22 17.84 -14.81
CA ASP A 343 -18.33 18.39 -14.02
C ASP A 343 -17.95 19.53 -13.06
N THR A 344 -17.41 20.63 -13.57
CA THR A 344 -17.59 21.93 -12.88
C THR A 344 -18.77 22.75 -13.40
N SER A 345 -19.51 22.23 -14.39
CA SER A 345 -20.57 23.02 -15.08
C SER A 345 -21.98 22.39 -15.10
N ALA A 346 -22.17 21.10 -14.80
CA ALA A 346 -23.45 20.41 -15.00
C ALA A 346 -24.25 20.10 -13.71
N ALA A 347 -23.69 20.34 -12.52
CA ALA A 347 -24.31 19.98 -11.24
C ALA A 347 -25.52 20.86 -10.81
N ALA A 348 -25.94 21.84 -11.62
CA ALA A 348 -26.92 22.85 -11.21
C ALA A 348 -28.37 22.58 -11.64
N THR A 349 -28.72 21.53 -12.41
CA THR A 349 -30.05 21.45 -13.03
C THR A 349 -30.85 20.15 -12.87
N ALA A 350 -30.37 19.13 -12.18
CA ALA A 350 -31.20 17.96 -11.83
C ALA A 350 -31.72 18.13 -10.39
N LYS A 351 -32.96 18.66 -10.23
CA LYS A 351 -33.68 18.62 -8.95
C LYS A 351 -33.90 17.14 -8.57
N PRO A 352 -33.41 16.65 -7.41
CA PRO A 352 -33.72 15.30 -6.95
C PRO A 352 -35.19 15.22 -6.55
N SER A 353 -35.93 14.26 -7.09
CA SER A 353 -37.37 14.06 -6.87
C SER A 353 -37.72 13.48 -5.49
N LEU A 354 -36.76 13.12 -4.67
CA LEU A 354 -37.02 12.63 -3.30
C LEU A 354 -36.93 13.76 -2.27
N ASP A 355 -38.11 14.36 -1.98
CA ASP A 355 -38.24 15.36 -0.92
C ASP A 355 -38.12 14.66 0.46
N LYS A 356 -37.25 15.14 1.36
CA LYS A 356 -37.00 14.53 2.70
C LYS A 356 -38.28 14.36 3.56
N ALA A 357 -39.37 15.02 3.20
CA ALA A 357 -40.58 15.10 4.03
C ALA A 357 -41.72 14.12 3.65
N ALA A 358 -41.67 13.42 2.51
CA ALA A 358 -42.88 12.83 1.94
C ALA A 358 -42.97 11.28 1.96
N THR A 359 -41.89 10.51 2.17
CA THR A 359 -41.92 9.06 2.04
C THR A 359 -41.13 8.35 3.15
N LYS A 360 -41.61 7.20 3.60
CA LYS A 360 -41.17 6.53 4.84
C LYS A 360 -40.05 5.50 4.65
N GLY A 361 -39.31 5.46 3.53
CA GLY A 361 -38.15 4.61 3.34
C GLY A 361 -38.46 3.15 3.02
N GLU A 362 -39.33 2.85 2.05
CA GLU A 362 -39.55 1.49 1.57
C GLU A 362 -38.30 0.96 0.87
N MET A 363 -37.80 -0.23 1.28
CA MET A 363 -36.69 -0.89 0.61
C MET A 363 -37.16 -2.19 -0.04
N ARG A 364 -36.90 -2.36 -1.35
CA ARG A 364 -37.23 -3.60 -2.06
C ARG A 364 -36.00 -4.17 -2.76
N PHE A 365 -35.82 -5.47 -2.59
CA PHE A 365 -34.87 -6.29 -3.32
C PHE A 365 -35.67 -7.09 -4.35
N GLU A 366 -35.38 -6.94 -5.62
CA GLU A 366 -36.10 -7.58 -6.72
C GLU A 366 -35.16 -8.45 -7.55
N GLY A 367 -35.21 -9.76 -7.31
CA GLY A 367 -34.38 -10.74 -7.99
C GLY A 367 -32.87 -10.51 -7.83
N VAL A 368 -32.42 -9.98 -6.68
CA VAL A 368 -31.03 -9.56 -6.46
C VAL A 368 -30.10 -10.76 -6.43
N GLU A 369 -29.08 -10.72 -7.31
CA GLU A 369 -27.96 -11.67 -7.28
C GLU A 369 -26.65 -10.93 -7.04
N PHE A 370 -25.74 -11.59 -6.30
CA PHE A 370 -24.42 -11.03 -6.05
C PHE A 370 -23.33 -12.11 -6.04
N ARG A 371 -22.23 -11.81 -6.73
CA ARG A 371 -20.96 -12.54 -6.68
C ARG A 371 -19.83 -11.56 -6.41
N TYR A 372 -18.86 -11.97 -5.61
CA TYR A 372 -17.64 -11.17 -5.46
C TYR A 372 -16.85 -11.18 -6.76
N PRO A 373 -16.20 -10.06 -7.15
CA PRO A 373 -15.46 -9.94 -8.41
C PRO A 373 -14.29 -10.91 -8.57
N ASP A 374 -13.77 -11.45 -7.47
CA ASP A 374 -12.67 -12.41 -7.42
C ASP A 374 -13.14 -13.88 -7.43
N ALA A 375 -14.44 -14.09 -7.38
CA ALA A 375 -15.01 -15.45 -7.43
C ALA A 375 -14.83 -16.07 -8.82
N ALA A 376 -14.60 -17.40 -8.86
CA ALA A 376 -14.51 -18.10 -10.13
C ALA A 376 -15.80 -17.91 -10.96
N PRO A 377 -15.70 -17.80 -12.29
CA PRO A 377 -16.88 -17.54 -13.16
C PRO A 377 -18.03 -18.54 -12.95
N ASP A 378 -17.71 -19.78 -12.65
CA ASP A 378 -18.67 -20.87 -12.43
C ASP A 378 -19.06 -21.07 -10.96
N SER A 379 -18.59 -20.19 -10.04
CA SER A 379 -18.95 -20.30 -8.62
C SER A 379 -20.43 -19.99 -8.39
N VAL A 380 -21.01 -20.59 -7.38
CA VAL A 380 -22.37 -20.27 -6.95
C VAL A 380 -22.40 -18.81 -6.42
N PRO A 381 -23.40 -17.99 -6.81
CA PRO A 381 -23.54 -16.65 -6.26
C PRO A 381 -23.75 -16.69 -4.74
N VAL A 382 -23.14 -15.74 -4.03
CA VAL A 382 -23.31 -15.61 -2.57
C VAL A 382 -24.77 -15.26 -2.23
N LEU A 383 -25.39 -14.44 -3.06
CA LEU A 383 -26.83 -14.15 -3.02
C LEU A 383 -27.43 -14.56 -4.35
N ALA A 384 -28.44 -15.42 -4.32
CA ALA A 384 -29.07 -16.04 -5.47
C ALA A 384 -30.56 -15.72 -5.50
N ARG A 385 -30.93 -14.68 -6.27
CA ARG A 385 -32.31 -14.23 -6.47
C ARG A 385 -33.02 -13.87 -5.16
N ILE A 386 -32.56 -12.81 -4.51
CA ILE A 386 -33.19 -12.26 -3.31
C ILE A 386 -34.40 -11.44 -3.71
N ASP A 387 -35.58 -11.85 -3.25
CA ASP A 387 -36.84 -11.10 -3.34
C ASP A 387 -37.28 -10.80 -1.89
N LEU A 388 -37.16 -9.54 -1.46
CA LEU A 388 -37.49 -9.07 -0.11
C LEU A 388 -38.02 -7.65 -0.15
N ALA A 389 -39.06 -7.36 0.63
CA ALA A 389 -39.61 -6.03 0.79
C ALA A 389 -39.71 -5.66 2.28
N VAL A 390 -39.07 -4.57 2.66
CA VAL A 390 -39.19 -3.92 3.97
C VAL A 390 -40.11 -2.70 3.78
N ARG A 391 -41.25 -2.71 4.48
CA ARG A 391 -42.29 -1.69 4.33
C ARG A 391 -41.88 -0.38 5.03
N PRO A 392 -42.47 0.76 4.64
CA PRO A 392 -42.20 2.01 5.33
C PRO A 392 -42.51 1.94 6.84
N GLY A 393 -41.52 2.31 7.65
CA GLY A 393 -41.63 2.27 9.12
C GLY A 393 -41.59 0.87 9.73
N GLU A 394 -41.31 -0.19 8.94
CA GLU A 394 -41.15 -1.56 9.41
C GLU A 394 -39.69 -1.81 9.82
N THR A 395 -39.52 -2.54 10.90
CA THR A 395 -38.25 -3.16 11.26
C THR A 395 -38.24 -4.62 10.85
N MET A 396 -37.34 -5.01 9.93
CA MET A 396 -37.16 -6.37 9.47
C MET A 396 -35.89 -6.98 10.08
N ALA A 397 -36.02 -8.10 10.80
CA ALA A 397 -34.84 -8.87 11.22
C ALA A 397 -34.36 -9.80 10.08
N LEU A 398 -33.06 -9.81 9.81
CA LEU A 398 -32.40 -10.73 8.89
C LEU A 398 -31.67 -11.80 9.71
N VAL A 399 -32.17 -13.03 9.67
CA VAL A 399 -31.62 -14.17 10.41
C VAL A 399 -31.07 -15.21 9.43
N GLY A 400 -30.04 -15.93 9.81
CA GLY A 400 -29.48 -17.01 8.99
C GLY A 400 -28.17 -17.53 9.57
N GLY A 401 -27.74 -18.70 9.16
CA GLY A 401 -26.48 -19.32 9.59
C GLY A 401 -25.25 -18.49 9.20
N THR A 402 -24.10 -18.79 9.78
CA THR A 402 -22.81 -18.20 9.39
C THR A 402 -22.54 -18.53 7.91
N GLY A 403 -22.09 -17.52 7.14
CA GLY A 403 -21.85 -17.69 5.71
C GLY A 403 -23.08 -17.68 4.81
N SER A 404 -24.31 -17.44 5.34
CA SER A 404 -25.53 -17.36 4.53
C SER A 404 -25.61 -16.12 3.60
N GLY A 405 -24.76 -15.11 3.82
CA GLY A 405 -24.71 -13.88 3.01
C GLY A 405 -25.36 -12.64 3.65
N LYS A 406 -25.64 -12.65 4.97
CA LYS A 406 -26.27 -11.51 5.68
C LYS A 406 -25.47 -10.22 5.55
N THR A 407 -24.20 -10.23 5.94
CA THR A 407 -23.29 -9.07 5.83
C THR A 407 -23.10 -8.64 4.37
N THR A 408 -23.12 -9.58 3.43
CA THR A 408 -23.11 -9.26 2.00
C THR A 408 -24.37 -8.50 1.60
N LEU A 409 -25.55 -8.94 2.02
CA LEU A 409 -26.81 -8.28 1.72
C LEU A 409 -26.89 -6.88 2.33
N THR A 410 -26.41 -6.71 3.57
CA THR A 410 -26.36 -5.39 4.24
C THR A 410 -25.39 -4.44 3.53
N ALA A 411 -24.27 -4.93 2.99
CA ALA A 411 -23.29 -4.13 2.23
C ALA A 411 -23.81 -3.64 0.87
N LEU A 412 -24.80 -4.32 0.26
CA LEU A 412 -25.42 -3.87 -0.99
C LEU A 412 -26.31 -2.64 -0.81
N VAL A 413 -26.89 -2.45 0.36
CA VAL A 413 -27.84 -1.35 0.63
C VAL A 413 -27.18 0.04 0.49
N PRO A 414 -26.01 0.34 1.09
CA PRO A 414 -25.29 1.60 0.89
C PRO A 414 -24.44 1.60 -0.40
N ARG A 415 -24.60 0.60 -1.28
CA ARG A 415 -23.79 0.40 -2.48
C ARG A 415 -22.29 0.38 -2.20
N LEU A 416 -21.85 -0.42 -1.22
CA LEU A 416 -20.43 -0.77 -1.06
C LEU A 416 -20.00 -1.77 -2.14
N HIS A 417 -20.94 -2.59 -2.61
CA HIS A 417 -20.81 -3.45 -3.78
C HIS A 417 -22.00 -3.25 -4.71
N GLU A 418 -21.79 -3.47 -6.00
CA GLU A 418 -22.86 -3.43 -6.99
C GLU A 418 -23.50 -4.81 -7.17
N VAL A 419 -24.82 -4.85 -7.34
CA VAL A 419 -25.51 -6.12 -7.64
C VAL A 419 -25.06 -6.70 -8.98
N THR A 420 -24.95 -8.02 -9.05
CA THR A 420 -24.59 -8.72 -10.31
C THR A 420 -25.80 -8.85 -11.23
N ALA A 421 -27.00 -9.03 -10.67
CA ALA A 421 -28.28 -9.05 -11.39
C ALA A 421 -29.41 -8.61 -10.44
N GLY A 422 -30.57 -8.28 -11.00
CA GLY A 422 -31.69 -7.72 -10.25
C GLY A 422 -31.50 -6.24 -9.94
N ARG A 423 -32.26 -5.73 -8.98
CA ARG A 423 -32.15 -4.34 -8.52
C ARG A 423 -32.60 -4.17 -7.08
N ILE A 424 -32.15 -3.10 -6.45
CA ILE A 424 -32.60 -2.65 -5.13
C ILE A 424 -33.22 -1.29 -5.30
N THR A 425 -34.40 -1.06 -4.72
CA THR A 425 -35.09 0.22 -4.80
C THR A 425 -35.33 0.80 -3.41
N LEU A 426 -35.16 2.12 -3.28
CA LEU A 426 -35.55 2.91 -2.10
C LEU A 426 -36.70 3.83 -2.50
N ASP A 427 -37.85 3.70 -1.85
CA ASP A 427 -39.08 4.46 -2.18
C ASP A 427 -39.49 4.36 -3.68
N GLY A 428 -39.23 3.19 -4.30
CA GLY A 428 -39.50 2.92 -5.71
C GLY A 428 -38.41 3.40 -6.69
N GLU A 429 -37.40 4.13 -6.23
CA GLU A 429 -36.28 4.56 -7.07
C GLU A 429 -35.12 3.58 -6.94
N ASP A 430 -34.56 3.15 -8.09
CA ASP A 430 -33.43 2.24 -8.14
C ASP A 430 -32.18 2.92 -7.56
N ILE A 431 -31.61 2.33 -6.49
CA ILE A 431 -30.44 2.87 -5.82
C ILE A 431 -29.20 2.95 -6.73
N ALA A 432 -29.13 2.15 -7.79
CA ALA A 432 -28.05 2.21 -8.76
C ALA A 432 -28.07 3.51 -9.57
N ARG A 433 -29.22 4.17 -9.69
CA ARG A 433 -29.39 5.45 -10.41
C ARG A 433 -29.19 6.68 -9.52
N LEU A 434 -29.23 6.50 -8.20
CA LEU A 434 -28.97 7.59 -7.27
C LEU A 434 -27.45 7.89 -7.20
N PRO A 435 -27.06 9.17 -7.12
CA PRO A 435 -25.71 9.54 -6.71
C PRO A 435 -25.40 8.91 -5.34
N ARG A 436 -24.21 8.31 -5.17
CA ARG A 436 -23.84 7.61 -3.91
C ARG A 436 -23.92 8.51 -2.68
N GLU A 437 -23.49 9.76 -2.79
CA GLU A 437 -23.60 10.76 -1.73
C GLU A 437 -25.06 10.94 -1.29
N ARG A 438 -25.97 11.03 -2.28
CA ARG A 438 -27.40 11.15 -1.99
C ARG A 438 -27.94 9.88 -1.34
N LEU A 439 -27.62 8.70 -1.86
CA LEU A 439 -28.03 7.43 -1.25
C LEU A 439 -27.54 7.34 0.20
N ARG A 440 -26.24 7.61 0.44
CA ARG A 440 -25.62 7.53 1.77
C ARG A 440 -26.11 8.61 2.75
N SER A 441 -26.73 9.69 2.26
CA SER A 441 -27.44 10.63 3.14
C SER A 441 -28.85 10.16 3.55
N LEU A 442 -29.40 9.16 2.86
CA LEU A 442 -30.71 8.57 3.14
C LEU A 442 -30.61 7.24 3.90
N VAL A 443 -29.48 6.53 3.74
CA VAL A 443 -29.19 5.21 4.32
C VAL A 443 -28.02 5.32 5.29
N SER A 444 -28.18 4.83 6.50
CA SER A 444 -27.06 4.67 7.45
C SER A 444 -26.85 3.20 7.81
N VAL A 445 -25.60 2.87 8.12
CA VAL A 445 -25.19 1.51 8.48
C VAL A 445 -24.38 1.52 9.78
N ALA A 446 -24.77 0.71 10.75
CA ALA A 446 -23.90 0.31 11.86
C ALA A 446 -23.34 -1.08 11.54
N PHE A 447 -22.03 -1.15 11.29
CA PHE A 447 -21.35 -2.39 10.96
C PHE A 447 -21.08 -3.22 12.22
N GLU A 448 -20.96 -4.54 12.06
CA GLU A 448 -20.63 -5.50 13.13
C GLU A 448 -19.31 -5.13 13.84
N GLU A 449 -18.26 -4.78 13.07
CA GLU A 449 -16.99 -4.32 13.62
C GLU A 449 -16.95 -2.79 13.71
N PRO A 450 -17.09 -2.21 14.93
CA PRO A 450 -17.12 -0.78 15.12
C PRO A 450 -15.70 -0.16 15.01
N THR A 451 -15.39 0.41 13.86
CA THR A 451 -14.16 1.18 13.65
C THR A 451 -14.37 2.65 14.04
N LEU A 452 -13.49 3.15 14.90
CA LEU A 452 -13.41 4.57 15.25
C LEU A 452 -12.10 5.16 14.71
N PHE A 453 -12.16 6.41 14.28
CA PHE A 453 -11.01 7.14 13.79
C PHE A 453 -10.25 7.82 14.94
N SER A 454 -8.96 8.10 14.75
CA SER A 454 -8.15 8.91 15.65
C SER A 454 -8.60 10.38 15.59
N ALA A 455 -9.70 10.67 16.26
CA ALA A 455 -10.40 11.95 16.30
C ALA A 455 -11.18 12.02 17.63
N THR A 456 -11.87 13.12 17.91
CA THR A 456 -12.71 13.22 19.10
C THR A 456 -13.93 12.29 19.03
N VAL A 457 -14.55 12.01 20.18
CA VAL A 457 -15.81 11.26 20.23
C VAL A 457 -16.88 11.97 19.40
N ALA A 458 -16.99 13.28 19.53
CA ALA A 458 -17.96 14.09 18.78
C ALA A 458 -17.75 13.98 17.27
N GLU A 459 -16.50 14.14 16.78
CA GLU A 459 -16.17 13.98 15.35
C GLU A 459 -16.48 12.58 14.85
N ASN A 460 -16.20 11.55 15.66
CA ASN A 460 -16.52 10.16 15.30
C ASN A 460 -18.03 9.93 15.16
N VAL A 461 -18.85 10.47 16.02
CA VAL A 461 -20.32 10.32 15.97
C VAL A 461 -20.90 11.19 14.85
N LEU A 462 -20.49 12.47 14.77
CA LEU A 462 -21.00 13.42 13.78
C LEU A 462 -20.63 13.09 12.33
N MET A 463 -19.63 12.20 12.10
CA MET A 463 -19.34 11.67 10.77
C MET A 463 -20.57 11.03 10.09
N GLY A 464 -21.58 10.59 10.86
CA GLY A 464 -22.83 10.04 10.33
C GLY A 464 -23.79 11.08 9.77
N SER A 465 -23.44 12.38 9.78
CA SER A 465 -24.31 13.46 9.27
C SER A 465 -23.51 14.64 8.72
N ASP A 466 -23.76 15.02 7.47
CA ASP A 466 -23.12 16.19 6.84
C ASP A 466 -23.63 17.54 7.40
N ALA A 467 -24.80 17.54 8.09
CA ALA A 467 -25.45 18.74 8.60
C ALA A 467 -26.14 18.46 9.96
N ALA A 468 -25.32 18.15 10.97
CA ALA A 468 -25.81 17.92 12.32
C ALA A 468 -26.30 19.26 12.95
N ALA A 469 -27.52 19.27 13.48
CA ALA A 469 -28.04 20.39 14.23
C ALA A 469 -27.52 20.39 15.69
N PRO A 470 -27.53 21.55 16.36
CA PRO A 470 -27.26 21.59 17.80
C PRO A 470 -28.18 20.62 18.56
N GLY A 471 -27.58 19.75 19.38
CA GLY A 471 -28.31 18.72 20.14
C GLY A 471 -28.42 17.35 19.46
N ASP A 472 -28.11 17.21 18.17
CA ASP A 472 -28.13 15.90 17.52
C ASP A 472 -27.07 14.91 18.08
N LEU A 473 -25.90 15.43 18.50
CA LEU A 473 -24.89 14.63 19.18
C LEU A 473 -25.44 14.02 20.48
N GLU A 474 -25.99 14.87 21.35
CA GLU A 474 -26.54 14.43 22.65
C GLU A 474 -27.66 13.40 22.45
N ARG A 475 -28.61 13.70 21.55
CA ARG A 475 -29.69 12.77 21.20
C ARG A 475 -29.12 11.42 20.70
N ALA A 476 -28.09 11.43 19.87
CA ALA A 476 -27.49 10.19 19.35
C ALA A 476 -26.76 9.41 20.43
N LEU A 477 -26.07 10.10 21.35
CA LEU A 477 -25.44 9.49 22.52
C LEU A 477 -26.47 8.90 23.48
N ASP A 478 -27.61 9.58 23.71
CA ASP A 478 -28.72 9.09 24.55
C ASP A 478 -29.34 7.81 23.95
N VAL A 479 -29.61 7.79 22.65
CA VAL A 479 -30.13 6.61 21.93
C VAL A 479 -29.17 5.42 22.06
N ALA A 480 -27.87 5.67 21.91
CA ALA A 480 -26.85 4.64 22.05
C ALA A 480 -26.51 4.29 23.52
N GLN A 481 -27.19 4.93 24.50
CA GLN A 481 -26.86 4.79 25.93
C GLN A 481 -25.38 5.05 26.20
N ALA A 482 -24.78 6.02 25.52
CA ALA A 482 -23.36 6.33 25.56
C ALA A 482 -23.03 7.41 26.61
N SER A 483 -23.76 7.44 27.75
CA SER A 483 -23.56 8.38 28.86
C SER A 483 -22.16 8.35 29.45
N PHE A 484 -21.40 7.26 29.26
CA PHE A 484 -20.00 7.18 29.65
C PHE A 484 -19.13 8.27 29.00
N VAL A 485 -19.56 8.85 27.87
CA VAL A 485 -18.87 9.94 27.18
C VAL A 485 -18.71 11.15 28.11
N HIS A 486 -19.75 11.49 28.89
CA HIS A 486 -19.69 12.61 29.84
C HIS A 486 -18.71 12.38 30.99
N ALA A 487 -18.35 11.13 31.28
CA ALA A 487 -17.35 10.77 32.29
C ALA A 487 -15.91 10.73 31.76
N LEU A 488 -15.72 10.90 30.43
CA LEU A 488 -14.40 11.02 29.85
C LEU A 488 -13.75 12.37 30.20
N PRO A 489 -12.41 12.48 30.20
CA PRO A 489 -11.70 13.66 30.68
C PRO A 489 -12.13 14.98 30.03
N GLN A 490 -12.54 14.96 28.77
CA GLN A 490 -12.98 16.12 27.99
C GLN A 490 -14.39 15.91 27.39
N GLY A 491 -15.16 14.96 27.93
CA GLY A 491 -16.49 14.63 27.41
C GLY A 491 -16.45 14.23 25.92
N GLY A 492 -17.30 14.86 25.12
CA GLY A 492 -17.36 14.64 23.66
C GLY A 492 -16.08 15.04 22.89
N ASP A 493 -15.26 15.95 23.45
CA ASP A 493 -14.02 16.41 22.85
C ASP A 493 -12.82 15.50 23.21
N THR A 494 -13.04 14.41 23.94
CA THR A 494 -12.01 13.41 24.24
C THR A 494 -11.54 12.74 22.97
N GLU A 495 -10.23 12.79 22.70
CA GLU A 495 -9.63 12.07 21.59
C GLU A 495 -9.69 10.55 21.82
N VAL A 496 -10.19 9.85 20.82
CA VAL A 496 -10.21 8.39 20.76
C VAL A 496 -8.94 7.94 20.06
N GLY A 497 -8.15 7.09 20.73
CA GLY A 497 -6.90 6.57 20.16
C GLY A 497 -7.13 5.70 18.91
N GLU A 498 -6.04 5.23 18.31
CA GLU A 498 -6.04 4.42 17.10
C GLU A 498 -7.06 3.28 17.19
N GLN A 499 -7.99 3.21 16.24
CA GLN A 499 -9.10 2.26 16.17
C GLN A 499 -10.00 2.20 17.45
N GLY A 500 -9.96 3.23 18.29
CA GLY A 500 -10.73 3.25 19.53
C GLY A 500 -10.22 2.29 20.61
N LEU A 501 -8.95 1.84 20.54
CA LEU A 501 -8.36 0.87 21.48
C LEU A 501 -8.38 1.34 22.95
N SER A 502 -8.52 2.64 23.19
CA SER A 502 -8.71 3.21 24.53
C SER A 502 -10.09 2.93 25.13
N LEU A 503 -11.05 2.51 24.33
CA LEU A 503 -12.42 2.21 24.72
C LEU A 503 -12.68 0.69 24.77
N SER A 504 -13.63 0.28 25.63
CA SER A 504 -14.09 -1.12 25.63
C SER A 504 -14.84 -1.47 24.34
N GLY A 505 -14.96 -2.76 24.01
CA GLY A 505 -15.73 -3.22 22.84
C GLY A 505 -17.16 -2.67 22.82
N GLY A 506 -17.87 -2.76 23.94
CA GLY A 506 -19.22 -2.22 24.08
C GLY A 506 -19.30 -0.69 23.99
N GLN A 507 -18.27 0.04 24.44
CA GLN A 507 -18.21 1.51 24.26
C GLN A 507 -18.03 1.87 22.78
N ARG A 508 -17.15 1.16 22.05
CA ARG A 508 -16.98 1.36 20.61
C ARG A 508 -18.27 1.09 19.83
N GLN A 509 -18.95 -0.02 20.18
CA GLN A 509 -20.20 -0.39 19.52
C GLN A 509 -21.31 0.66 19.74
N ARG A 510 -21.43 1.19 20.96
CA ARG A 510 -22.39 2.29 21.25
C ARG A 510 -22.07 3.57 20.48
N LEU A 511 -20.79 3.94 20.31
CA LEU A 511 -20.43 5.09 19.48
C LEU A 511 -20.71 4.86 17.99
N ALA A 512 -20.47 3.65 17.48
CA ALA A 512 -20.84 3.30 16.11
C ALA A 512 -22.36 3.32 15.88
N LEU A 513 -23.15 2.90 16.88
CA LEU A 513 -24.59 3.03 16.85
C LEU A 513 -25.03 4.51 16.88
N ALA A 514 -24.44 5.33 17.75
CA ALA A 514 -24.69 6.78 17.77
C ALA A 514 -24.42 7.42 16.40
N ARG A 515 -23.30 7.05 15.76
CA ARG A 515 -22.96 7.48 14.39
C ARG A 515 -24.04 7.12 13.37
N ALA A 516 -24.60 5.92 13.47
CA ALA A 516 -25.62 5.46 12.52
C ALA A 516 -26.95 6.20 12.67
N VAL A 517 -27.30 6.67 13.87
CA VAL A 517 -28.61 7.31 14.15
C VAL A 517 -28.57 8.86 14.16
N VAL A 518 -27.37 9.47 14.20
CA VAL A 518 -27.23 10.93 14.32
C VAL A 518 -27.88 11.68 13.16
N GLY A 519 -27.74 11.18 11.92
CA GLY A 519 -28.24 11.78 10.68
C GLY A 519 -29.73 11.60 10.42
N ARG A 520 -30.47 10.87 11.27
CA ARG A 520 -31.88 10.50 11.06
C ARG A 520 -32.14 9.92 9.67
N PRO A 521 -31.54 8.77 9.34
CA PRO A 521 -31.67 8.17 8.02
C PRO A 521 -33.11 7.74 7.74
N ARG A 522 -33.50 7.64 6.47
CA ARG A 522 -34.78 7.03 6.06
C ARG A 522 -34.76 5.54 6.20
N PHE A 523 -33.60 4.92 5.92
CA PHE A 523 -33.39 3.49 6.04
C PHE A 523 -32.14 3.20 6.88
N LEU A 524 -32.30 2.44 7.94
CA LEU A 524 -31.24 2.10 8.88
C LEU A 524 -30.86 0.61 8.74
N VAL A 525 -29.60 0.33 8.56
CA VAL A 525 -29.04 -1.02 8.57
C VAL A 525 -28.24 -1.19 9.85
N LEU A 526 -28.58 -2.22 10.64
CA LEU A 526 -27.87 -2.57 11.86
C LEU A 526 -27.33 -4.00 11.73
N ASP A 527 -26.00 -4.16 11.65
CA ASP A 527 -25.34 -5.47 11.55
C ASP A 527 -24.87 -5.88 12.95
N ASP A 528 -25.62 -6.74 13.61
CA ASP A 528 -25.43 -7.24 14.98
C ASP A 528 -25.06 -6.15 16.02
N PRO A 529 -25.93 -5.12 16.19
CA PRO A 529 -25.60 -3.90 16.93
C PRO A 529 -25.41 -4.10 18.45
N LEU A 530 -25.69 -5.28 18.99
CA LEU A 530 -25.69 -5.57 20.44
C LEU A 530 -24.65 -6.65 20.83
N SER A 531 -23.85 -7.15 19.90
CA SER A 531 -22.96 -8.33 20.08
C SER A 531 -21.91 -8.17 21.18
N ALA A 532 -21.36 -6.97 21.38
CA ALA A 532 -20.29 -6.69 22.34
C ALA A 532 -20.79 -6.08 23.68
N LEU A 533 -22.11 -6.03 23.91
CA LEU A 533 -22.70 -5.43 25.10
C LEU A 533 -22.93 -6.48 26.21
N ASP A 534 -22.82 -6.04 27.46
CA ASP A 534 -23.28 -6.80 28.60
C ASP A 534 -24.81 -6.78 28.70
N VAL A 535 -25.41 -7.74 29.37
CA VAL A 535 -26.88 -7.97 29.46
C VAL A 535 -27.63 -6.73 29.94
N HIS A 536 -27.08 -5.97 30.90
CA HIS A 536 -27.75 -4.79 31.43
C HIS A 536 -27.74 -3.64 30.42
N THR A 537 -26.59 -3.38 29.81
CA THR A 537 -26.44 -2.35 28.78
C THR A 537 -27.23 -2.73 27.51
N GLU A 538 -27.25 -4.02 27.13
CA GLU A 538 -28.02 -4.55 26.02
C GLU A 538 -29.52 -4.19 26.18
N ALA A 539 -30.12 -4.44 27.34
CA ALA A 539 -31.51 -4.14 27.60
C ALA A 539 -31.83 -2.62 27.51
N LEU A 540 -30.93 -1.78 27.99
CA LEU A 540 -31.11 -0.31 27.89
C LEU A 540 -31.00 0.19 26.45
N VAL A 541 -30.02 -0.28 25.70
CA VAL A 541 -29.83 0.06 24.28
C VAL A 541 -31.02 -0.46 23.46
N GLU A 542 -31.49 -1.67 23.72
CA GLU A 542 -32.68 -2.26 23.10
C GLU A 542 -33.92 -1.38 23.30
N ALA A 543 -34.18 -0.93 24.53
CA ALA A 543 -35.30 -0.07 24.84
C ALA A 543 -35.23 1.29 24.12
N ALA A 544 -34.04 1.88 24.02
CA ALA A 544 -33.81 3.13 23.30
C ALA A 544 -33.92 2.96 21.76
N LEU A 545 -33.36 1.87 21.21
CA LEU A 545 -33.50 1.52 19.80
C LEU A 545 -34.96 1.32 19.38
N ARG A 546 -35.78 0.69 20.20
CA ARG A 546 -37.24 0.55 19.94
C ARG A 546 -37.95 1.89 19.66
N GLN A 547 -37.50 2.98 20.29
CA GLN A 547 -38.03 4.29 20.03
C GLN A 547 -37.64 4.82 18.64
N VAL A 548 -36.38 4.69 18.27
CA VAL A 548 -35.85 5.10 16.95
C VAL A 548 -36.48 4.28 15.82
N LEU A 549 -36.60 2.97 16.03
CA LEU A 549 -37.16 2.04 15.04
C LEU A 549 -38.64 2.25 14.77
N LYS A 550 -39.39 2.86 15.68
CA LYS A 550 -40.81 3.26 15.43
C LYS A 550 -40.94 4.33 14.36
N GLU A 551 -39.92 5.16 14.17
CA GLU A 551 -39.96 6.30 13.25
C GLU A 551 -39.11 6.07 12.00
N THR A 552 -38.34 4.94 11.94
CA THR A 552 -37.36 4.66 10.89
C THR A 552 -37.59 3.29 10.31
N THR A 553 -37.51 3.14 8.99
CA THR A 553 -37.50 1.80 8.38
C THR A 553 -36.13 1.16 8.59
N ALA A 554 -36.08 -0.10 9.01
CA ALA A 554 -34.82 -0.73 9.37
C ALA A 554 -34.67 -2.19 8.92
N LEU A 555 -33.45 -2.58 8.60
CA LEU A 555 -33.00 -3.96 8.43
C LEU A 555 -31.97 -4.28 9.53
N VAL A 556 -32.29 -5.22 10.40
CA VAL A 556 -31.46 -5.59 11.57
C VAL A 556 -30.96 -7.01 11.39
N VAL A 557 -29.67 -7.21 11.24
CA VAL A 557 -29.09 -8.56 11.32
C VAL A 557 -29.11 -9.01 12.76
N ALA A 558 -29.72 -10.17 13.00
CA ALA A 558 -29.91 -10.70 14.33
C ALA A 558 -29.34 -12.12 14.45
N HIS A 559 -28.51 -12.30 15.47
CA HIS A 559 -27.94 -13.59 15.87
C HIS A 559 -28.52 -14.09 17.21
N ARG A 560 -29.29 -13.22 17.90
CA ARG A 560 -29.86 -13.53 19.23
C ARG A 560 -31.36 -13.29 19.23
N PRO A 561 -32.11 -14.08 20.03
CA PRO A 561 -33.56 -13.88 20.19
C PRO A 561 -33.92 -12.46 20.66
N SER A 562 -33.13 -11.83 21.55
CA SER A 562 -33.34 -10.45 22.03
C SER A 562 -33.36 -9.44 20.88
N THR A 563 -32.39 -9.51 19.96
CA THR A 563 -32.31 -8.64 18.78
C THR A 563 -33.50 -8.87 17.82
N VAL A 564 -33.92 -10.14 17.63
CA VAL A 564 -35.09 -10.47 16.78
C VAL A 564 -36.37 -9.86 17.30
N LEU A 565 -36.54 -9.75 18.62
CA LEU A 565 -37.74 -9.17 19.25
C LEU A 565 -37.86 -7.65 19.05
N LEU A 566 -36.85 -6.98 18.48
CA LEU A 566 -36.94 -5.60 18.02
C LEU A 566 -37.72 -5.47 16.71
N ALA A 567 -37.86 -6.55 15.95
CA ALA A 567 -38.39 -6.53 14.60
C ALA A 567 -39.89 -6.88 14.55
N ASP A 568 -40.60 -6.26 13.60
CA ASP A 568 -41.99 -6.59 13.28
C ASP A 568 -42.10 -7.91 12.54
N ARG A 569 -41.14 -8.14 11.60
CA ARG A 569 -41.05 -9.37 10.80
C ARG A 569 -39.60 -9.84 10.71
N VAL A 570 -39.45 -11.09 10.37
CA VAL A 570 -38.18 -11.79 10.21
C VAL A 570 -38.07 -12.34 8.80
N ALA A 571 -36.95 -12.14 8.16
CA ALA A 571 -36.52 -12.82 6.93
C ALA A 571 -35.43 -13.84 7.25
N LEU A 572 -35.67 -15.10 6.95
CA LEU A 572 -34.68 -16.16 7.06
C LEU A 572 -33.86 -16.26 5.76
N LEU A 573 -32.58 -15.96 5.84
CA LEU A 573 -31.62 -16.11 4.75
C LEU A 573 -30.89 -17.45 4.90
N SER A 574 -31.14 -18.37 3.99
CA SER A 574 -30.51 -19.69 3.94
C SER A 574 -29.94 -19.95 2.55
N GLN A 575 -28.69 -20.40 2.50
CA GLN A 575 -27.98 -20.72 1.23
C GLN A 575 -28.10 -19.62 0.15
N GLY A 576 -27.96 -18.35 0.57
CA GLY A 576 -28.02 -17.19 -0.33
C GLY A 576 -29.43 -16.86 -0.87
N ARG A 577 -30.50 -17.37 -0.26
CA ARG A 577 -31.91 -17.12 -0.65
C ARG A 577 -32.77 -16.78 0.55
N ILE A 578 -33.85 -16.03 0.35
CA ILE A 578 -34.87 -15.84 1.38
C ILE A 578 -35.72 -17.11 1.42
N ALA A 579 -35.51 -17.91 2.47
CA ALA A 579 -36.20 -19.18 2.68
C ALA A 579 -37.61 -19.00 3.27
N ALA A 580 -37.79 -18.00 4.13
CA ALA A 580 -39.10 -17.72 4.76
C ALA A 580 -39.15 -16.27 5.24
N VAL A 581 -40.33 -15.66 5.26
CA VAL A 581 -40.63 -14.36 5.85
C VAL A 581 -41.90 -14.46 6.67
N GLY A 582 -41.85 -14.02 7.92
CA GLY A 582 -42.99 -14.08 8.83
C GLY A 582 -42.71 -13.40 10.19
N THR A 583 -43.58 -13.47 11.13
CA THR A 583 -43.30 -13.04 12.50
C THR A 583 -42.43 -14.04 13.23
N HIS A 584 -41.71 -13.61 14.27
CA HIS A 584 -40.88 -14.50 15.09
C HIS A 584 -41.65 -15.75 15.58
N GLN A 585 -42.88 -15.57 16.09
CA GLN A 585 -43.69 -16.67 16.59
C GLN A 585 -44.17 -17.62 15.48
N GLU A 586 -44.50 -17.06 14.30
CA GLU A 586 -44.91 -17.85 13.14
C GLU A 586 -43.76 -18.74 12.64
N LEU A 587 -42.56 -18.15 12.47
CA LEU A 587 -41.39 -18.88 11.99
C LEU A 587 -40.90 -19.94 12.99
N LEU A 588 -41.01 -19.68 14.30
CA LEU A 588 -40.69 -20.69 15.32
C LEU A 588 -41.55 -21.95 15.20
N ARG A 589 -42.82 -21.80 14.74
CA ARG A 589 -43.77 -22.92 14.59
C ARG A 589 -43.67 -23.59 13.23
N THR A 590 -43.36 -22.86 12.19
CA THR A 590 -43.47 -23.31 10.79
C THR A 590 -42.15 -23.67 10.15
N ASN A 591 -41.00 -23.17 10.66
CA ASN A 591 -39.70 -23.38 10.05
C ASN A 591 -38.69 -23.96 11.04
N ALA A 592 -38.29 -25.21 10.79
CA ALA A 592 -37.38 -25.96 11.68
C ALA A 592 -35.97 -25.34 11.72
N GLU A 593 -35.44 -24.82 10.61
CA GLU A 593 -34.13 -24.14 10.53
C GLU A 593 -34.14 -22.89 11.41
N TYR A 594 -35.18 -22.07 11.29
CA TYR A 594 -35.33 -20.89 12.13
C TYR A 594 -35.44 -21.23 13.62
N ALA A 595 -36.25 -22.21 13.96
CA ALA A 595 -36.41 -22.67 15.34
C ALA A 595 -35.08 -23.16 15.93
N TRP A 596 -34.28 -23.87 15.13
CA TRP A 596 -32.95 -24.33 15.53
C TRP A 596 -31.98 -23.17 15.74
N LEU A 597 -31.92 -22.20 14.81
CA LEU A 597 -31.06 -21.00 14.93
C LEU A 597 -31.39 -20.19 16.21
N MET A 598 -32.67 -20.11 16.57
CA MET A 598 -33.12 -19.33 17.74
C MET A 598 -33.02 -20.10 19.05
N SER A 599 -32.85 -21.43 19.03
CA SER A 599 -32.74 -22.25 20.26
C SER A 599 -31.39 -22.13 20.96
N GLY A 600 -30.41 -21.46 20.37
CA GLY A 600 -29.06 -21.31 20.95
C GLY A 600 -28.27 -22.63 21.05
N ALA A 601 -28.70 -23.69 20.37
CA ALA A 601 -27.93 -24.92 20.28
C ALA A 601 -26.66 -24.69 19.47
N GLU A 602 -25.51 -24.64 20.15
CA GLU A 602 -24.19 -24.60 19.52
C GLU A 602 -24.02 -25.77 18.56
N THR A 603 -23.55 -25.43 17.34
CA THR A 603 -23.25 -26.36 16.26
C THR A 603 -22.23 -27.42 16.67
N THR A 604 -22.70 -28.58 17.07
CA THR A 604 -21.95 -29.83 16.99
C THR A 604 -22.86 -30.90 16.40
N THR A 605 -23.13 -30.80 15.08
CA THR A 605 -23.38 -31.99 14.24
C THR A 605 -23.70 -31.59 12.80
N ASP A 606 -22.92 -32.14 11.89
CA ASP A 606 -23.03 -32.18 10.44
C ASP A 606 -24.45 -32.65 10.02
N PRO A 607 -25.22 -31.92 9.17
CA PRO A 607 -26.57 -32.34 8.77
C PRO A 607 -26.61 -33.58 7.87
N GLU A 608 -25.47 -34.09 7.39
CA GLU A 608 -25.42 -35.31 6.57
C GLU A 608 -25.65 -36.63 7.35
N ARG A 609 -25.73 -36.61 8.69
CA ARG A 609 -25.94 -37.84 9.48
C ARG A 609 -27.39 -38.15 9.85
N ALA A 610 -28.33 -37.30 9.49
CA ALA A 610 -29.76 -37.53 9.87
C ALA A 610 -30.55 -38.36 8.84
N SER A 611 -29.97 -38.83 7.72
CA SER A 611 -30.69 -39.64 6.72
C SER A 611 -30.26 -41.11 6.61
N GLY A 612 -29.59 -41.66 7.62
CA GLY A 612 -29.04 -43.01 7.55
C GLY A 612 -29.24 -43.86 8.82
N ALA A 613 -30.48 -44.02 9.27
CA ALA A 613 -30.79 -45.05 10.25
C ALA A 613 -31.09 -46.39 9.56
N GLY A 614 -30.14 -47.29 9.56
CA GLY A 614 -30.39 -48.69 9.21
C GLY A 614 -29.29 -49.35 8.38
N SER A 615 -28.20 -49.78 9.03
CA SER A 615 -27.47 -50.99 8.66
C SER A 615 -26.30 -51.23 9.62
N THR A 616 -26.46 -52.23 10.43
CA THR A 616 -25.43 -52.83 11.30
C THR A 616 -24.43 -53.62 10.46
N VAL A 617 -23.15 -53.25 10.50
CA VAL A 617 -22.02 -54.08 10.07
C VAL A 617 -20.93 -54.02 11.16
N PRO A 618 -20.38 -55.17 11.62
CA PRO A 618 -19.47 -55.21 12.77
C PRO A 618 -18.05 -54.79 12.37
N ALA A 619 -17.34 -54.18 13.34
CA ALA A 619 -15.97 -53.72 13.24
C ALA A 619 -14.97 -54.88 13.04
N PRO A 620 -13.92 -54.74 12.22
CA PRO A 620 -12.76 -55.62 12.23
C PRO A 620 -11.77 -55.25 13.33
N ALA A 621 -11.15 -56.30 13.91
CA ALA A 621 -10.20 -56.26 15.00
C ALA A 621 -8.94 -55.47 14.71
N VAL A 622 -8.47 -54.73 15.69
CA VAL A 622 -7.18 -54.05 15.72
C VAL A 622 -6.09 -55.07 16.05
N GLU A 623 -5.22 -55.36 15.08
CA GLU A 623 -3.92 -56.00 15.33
C GLU A 623 -2.87 -54.93 15.61
N SER A 624 -2.21 -55.07 16.76
CA SER A 624 -1.01 -54.30 17.13
C SER A 624 0.22 -54.87 16.39
N PRO A 625 1.11 -54.04 15.89
CA PRO A 625 2.47 -54.50 15.59
C PRO A 625 3.42 -54.18 16.75
N LEU A 626 4.12 -55.22 17.08
CA LEU A 626 5.19 -55.36 18.03
C LEU A 626 6.40 -54.47 17.76
N GLU A 627 7.09 -54.20 18.85
CA GLU A 627 8.44 -53.67 18.98
C GLU A 627 9.50 -54.30 18.02
N GLY A 628 10.39 -53.52 17.55
CA GLY A 628 11.57 -53.94 16.78
C GLY A 628 12.68 -52.89 16.81
N ASN A 629 13.42 -52.85 17.85
CA ASN A 629 14.85 -52.80 18.17
C ASN A 629 15.86 -52.32 17.12
N VAL A 630 16.71 -51.36 17.54
CA VAL A 630 18.17 -51.24 17.44
C VAL A 630 18.82 -51.02 16.03
N ARG A 631 19.38 -49.88 15.78
CA ARG A 631 20.79 -49.47 15.92
C ARG A 631 21.02 -48.02 15.49
#